data_206e2a06d3f0a50d0adae792acde1eb3
#
_entry.id   206e2a06d3f0a50d0adae792acde1eb3
#
_cell.length_a   1.000
_cell.length_b   1.000
_cell.length_c   1.000
_cell.angle_alpha   90.00
_cell.angle_beta   90.00
_cell.angle_gamma   90.00
#
_symmetry.space_group_name_H-M   'P 1'
#
loop_
_entity.id
_entity.type
_entity.pdbx_description
1 polymer ?
#
loop_
_entity_poly.entity_id
_entity_poly.type
_entity_poly.pdbx_seq_one_letter_code
_entity_poly.pdbx_strand_id
1 'polypeptide(L)'
;MRPGDVRVEVLPSGIWQTNSVIVASGGRVAVIDPGYFPRELDAVVACAAAFGRTEAVVFTHGHWDHVMGHAAFPGVPVWLAAGLDADILAGGARAAAYLEEARAFDSRWYVPRPDGHAWPAVRRPLAGGATIDDLGVAVEVLALPGHSPDGLGLVVAGTLCCGDHLSACEIPFVDDVEAYLATLATLRARLAELREVVPGHGPRLTAAEAHAILDGDVAYLEALRACAARGDVEAALAIPWPRAADVVGMREHHVDNCRKAGLAVPAPA
;
A
#
# COMPACT_ATOMS: atom_id res chain seq x y z
N MET A 1 20.73 -3.82 -20.30
CA MET A 1 20.27 -4.98 -19.50
C MET A 1 20.33 -6.22 -20.36
N ARG A 2 20.82 -7.36 -19.86
CA ARG A 2 20.73 -8.63 -20.56
C ARG A 2 19.26 -9.09 -20.58
N PRO A 3 18.81 -9.81 -21.64
CA PRO A 3 17.48 -10.42 -21.60
C PRO A 3 17.34 -11.31 -20.36
N GLY A 4 16.32 -11.06 -19.53
CA GLY A 4 16.06 -11.78 -18.29
C GLY A 4 16.56 -11.11 -17.01
N ASP A 5 17.36 -10.03 -17.07
CA ASP A 5 17.70 -9.24 -15.88
C ASP A 5 16.46 -8.45 -15.43
N VAL A 6 16.01 -8.68 -14.20
CA VAL A 6 14.95 -7.89 -13.56
C VAL A 6 15.59 -6.85 -12.66
N ARG A 7 15.13 -5.61 -12.77
CA ARG A 7 15.53 -4.50 -11.92
C ARG A 7 14.36 -3.99 -11.12
N VAL A 8 14.59 -3.74 -9.85
CA VAL A 8 13.62 -3.14 -8.93
C VAL A 8 14.24 -1.90 -8.33
N GLU A 9 13.68 -0.73 -8.65
CA GLU A 9 14.07 0.55 -8.06
C GLU A 9 12.94 1.08 -7.18
N VAL A 10 13.28 1.73 -6.09
CA VAL A 10 12.33 2.31 -5.14
C VAL A 10 12.62 3.79 -4.99
N LEU A 11 11.61 4.61 -5.20
CA LEU A 11 11.66 6.06 -5.06
C LEU A 11 10.74 6.46 -3.91
N PRO A 12 11.30 6.80 -2.74
CA PRO A 12 10.47 7.26 -1.61
C PRO A 12 10.02 8.70 -1.83
N SER A 13 8.76 8.96 -1.50
CA SER A 13 8.15 10.29 -1.45
C SER A 13 8.52 11.03 -0.17
N GLY A 14 8.45 12.36 -0.19
CA GLY A 14 8.48 13.19 1.02
C GLY A 14 7.23 13.06 1.88
N ILE A 15 6.12 12.55 1.33
CA ILE A 15 4.90 12.27 2.09
C ILE A 15 5.00 10.86 2.71
N TRP A 16 5.11 10.79 4.01
CA TRP A 16 5.14 9.54 4.82
C TRP A 16 6.08 8.44 4.30
N GLN A 17 7.08 8.82 3.49
CA GLN A 17 7.98 7.89 2.80
C GLN A 17 7.23 6.87 1.93
N THR A 18 6.10 7.28 1.30
CA THR A 18 5.35 6.43 0.36
C THR A 18 6.26 5.99 -0.79
N ASN A 19 6.32 4.71 -1.08
CA ASN A 19 7.22 4.13 -2.06
C ASN A 19 6.57 3.98 -3.43
N SER A 20 7.17 4.61 -4.45
CA SER A 20 6.94 4.24 -5.85
C SER A 20 7.96 3.19 -6.26
N VAL A 21 7.50 2.05 -6.78
CA VAL A 21 8.40 0.95 -7.18
C VAL A 21 8.39 0.77 -8.68
N ILE A 22 9.57 0.80 -9.29
CA ILE A 22 9.77 0.56 -10.71
C ILE A 22 10.33 -0.84 -10.89
N VAL A 23 9.60 -1.67 -11.62
CA VAL A 23 10.03 -3.00 -12.05
C VAL A 23 10.33 -2.96 -13.52
N ALA A 24 11.56 -3.28 -13.92
CA ALA A 24 11.99 -3.24 -15.30
C ALA A 24 12.60 -4.57 -15.75
N SER A 25 12.20 -5.06 -16.93
CA SER A 25 12.74 -6.25 -17.55
C SER A 25 12.61 -6.14 -19.08
N GLY A 26 13.69 -6.45 -19.81
CA GLY A 26 13.68 -6.52 -21.27
C GLY A 26 13.22 -5.24 -21.99
N GLY A 27 13.40 -4.05 -21.37
CA GLY A 27 12.94 -2.76 -21.92
C GLY A 27 11.46 -2.46 -21.66
N ARG A 28 10.76 -3.28 -20.87
CA ARG A 28 9.41 -3.09 -20.39
C ARG A 28 9.44 -2.66 -18.93
N VAL A 29 8.53 -1.81 -18.53
CA VAL A 29 8.48 -1.23 -17.17
C VAL A 29 7.06 -1.34 -16.62
N ALA A 30 6.95 -1.76 -15.35
CA ALA A 30 5.79 -1.55 -14.52
C ALA A 30 6.12 -0.54 -13.41
N VAL A 31 5.17 0.32 -13.09
CA VAL A 31 5.26 1.23 -11.95
C VAL A 31 4.21 0.83 -10.93
N ILE A 32 4.66 0.46 -9.73
CA ILE A 32 3.78 0.09 -8.61
C ILE A 32 3.66 1.31 -7.72
N ASP A 33 2.43 1.70 -7.38
CA ASP A 33 2.09 2.85 -6.55
C ASP A 33 2.87 4.11 -6.97
N PRO A 34 2.45 4.79 -8.03
CA PRO A 34 3.25 5.81 -8.72
C PRO A 34 3.55 7.06 -7.92
N GLY A 35 3.05 7.17 -6.66
CA GLY A 35 3.29 8.31 -5.80
C GLY A 35 2.26 9.43 -5.94
N TYR A 36 2.57 10.62 -5.39
CA TYR A 36 1.57 11.64 -5.16
C TYR A 36 1.95 13.05 -5.61
N PHE A 37 3.10 13.57 -5.18
CA PHE A 37 3.48 14.96 -5.44
C PHE A 37 3.95 15.18 -6.88
N PRO A 38 3.48 16.27 -7.58
CA PRO A 38 3.79 16.48 -9.00
C PRO A 38 5.27 16.42 -9.36
N ARG A 39 6.15 17.05 -8.56
CA ARG A 39 7.60 17.03 -8.82
C ARG A 39 8.25 15.67 -8.60
N GLU A 40 7.74 14.89 -7.67
CA GLU A 40 8.19 13.52 -7.43
C GLU A 40 7.72 12.61 -8.56
N LEU A 41 6.53 12.83 -9.08
CA LEU A 41 6.03 12.12 -10.26
C LEU A 41 6.91 12.34 -11.50
N ASP A 42 7.42 13.56 -11.71
CA ASP A 42 8.41 13.81 -12.78
C ASP A 42 9.63 12.90 -12.64
N ALA A 43 10.14 12.71 -11.42
CA ALA A 43 11.26 11.82 -11.14
C ALA A 43 10.90 10.33 -11.36
N VAL A 44 9.71 9.90 -10.96
CA VAL A 44 9.22 8.53 -11.18
C VAL A 44 9.11 8.25 -12.68
N VAL A 45 8.50 9.17 -13.44
CA VAL A 45 8.38 9.06 -14.91
C VAL A 45 9.76 9.01 -15.58
N ALA A 46 10.67 9.90 -15.19
CA ALA A 46 12.02 9.94 -15.75
C ALA A 46 12.81 8.65 -15.44
N CYS A 47 12.70 8.15 -14.22
CA CYS A 47 13.34 6.90 -13.82
C CYS A 47 12.75 5.70 -14.60
N ALA A 48 11.44 5.60 -14.73
CA ALA A 48 10.78 4.57 -15.53
C ALA A 48 11.25 4.60 -16.99
N ALA A 49 11.24 5.78 -17.60
CA ALA A 49 11.66 6.00 -18.99
C ALA A 49 13.13 5.62 -19.24
N ALA A 50 14.01 5.75 -18.24
CA ALA A 50 15.41 5.35 -18.35
C ALA A 50 15.60 3.82 -18.51
N PHE A 51 14.62 3.01 -18.09
CA PHE A 51 14.65 1.55 -18.20
C PHE A 51 13.88 0.99 -19.38
N GLY A 52 12.94 1.75 -19.93
CA GLY A 52 12.15 1.29 -21.06
C GLY A 52 10.78 1.93 -21.17
N ARG A 53 9.87 1.24 -21.85
CA ARG A 53 8.48 1.68 -22.00
C ARG A 53 7.65 1.23 -20.82
N THR A 54 6.92 2.17 -20.20
CA THR A 54 5.94 1.83 -19.18
C THR A 54 4.73 1.13 -19.81
N GLU A 55 4.53 -0.13 -19.45
CA GLU A 55 3.45 -0.99 -19.97
C GLU A 55 2.29 -1.11 -19.00
N ALA A 56 2.54 -0.84 -17.72
CA ALA A 56 1.55 -0.95 -16.66
C ALA A 56 1.84 0.00 -15.50
N VAL A 57 0.78 0.50 -14.89
CA VAL A 57 0.77 1.00 -13.51
C VAL A 57 0.02 -0.04 -12.68
N VAL A 58 0.47 -0.34 -11.47
CA VAL A 58 -0.17 -1.32 -10.59
C VAL A 58 -0.42 -0.66 -9.25
N PHE A 59 -1.63 -0.75 -8.73
CA PHE A 59 -1.96 -0.29 -7.38
C PHE A 59 -1.92 -1.46 -6.40
N THR A 60 -1.22 -1.29 -5.29
CA THR A 60 -1.31 -2.24 -4.18
C THR A 60 -2.65 -2.14 -3.48
N HIS A 61 -3.21 -0.94 -3.37
CA HIS A 61 -4.55 -0.69 -2.83
C HIS A 61 -5.06 0.71 -3.26
N GLY A 62 -6.25 1.10 -2.81
CA GLY A 62 -6.94 2.29 -3.32
C GLY A 62 -6.69 3.58 -2.57
N HIS A 63 -5.85 3.64 -1.52
CA HIS A 63 -5.59 4.88 -0.80
C HIS A 63 -4.93 5.91 -1.72
N TRP A 64 -5.27 7.15 -1.49
CA TRP A 64 -5.02 8.26 -2.41
C TRP A 64 -3.53 8.53 -2.67
N ASP A 65 -2.67 8.32 -1.71
CA ASP A 65 -1.22 8.54 -1.83
C ASP A 65 -0.50 7.45 -2.65
N HIS A 66 -1.17 6.31 -2.91
CA HIS A 66 -0.70 5.25 -3.80
C HIS A 66 -1.24 5.37 -5.23
N VAL A 67 -2.43 6.00 -5.40
CA VAL A 67 -3.13 5.92 -6.68
C VAL A 67 -3.07 7.20 -7.52
N MET A 68 -3.01 8.38 -6.90
CA MET A 68 -3.16 9.65 -7.64
C MET A 68 -2.07 9.93 -8.68
N GLY A 69 -0.89 9.33 -8.53
CA GLY A 69 0.19 9.48 -9.49
C GLY A 69 -0.03 8.81 -10.85
N HIS A 70 -1.09 8.00 -11.02
CA HIS A 70 -1.38 7.36 -12.31
C HIS A 70 -1.58 8.36 -13.46
N ALA A 71 -2.04 9.58 -13.17
CA ALA A 71 -2.23 10.62 -14.18
C ALA A 71 -0.93 11.01 -14.91
N ALA A 72 0.23 10.80 -14.30
CA ALA A 72 1.54 11.00 -14.93
C ALA A 72 1.88 9.97 -16.02
N PHE A 73 1.06 8.91 -16.16
CA PHE A 73 1.22 7.83 -17.13
C PHE A 73 0.02 7.73 -18.09
N PRO A 74 -0.24 8.76 -18.92
CA PRO A 74 -1.43 8.82 -19.77
C PRO A 74 -1.48 7.66 -20.76
N GLY A 75 -2.64 6.98 -20.81
CA GLY A 75 -2.89 5.86 -21.72
C GLY A 75 -2.27 4.53 -21.29
N VAL A 76 -1.50 4.49 -20.21
CA VAL A 76 -0.98 3.24 -19.63
C VAL A 76 -2.12 2.57 -18.85
N PRO A 77 -2.36 1.25 -19.06
CA PRO A 77 -3.37 0.53 -18.28
C PRO A 77 -2.97 0.43 -16.81
N VAL A 78 -3.97 0.58 -15.92
CA VAL A 78 -3.79 0.46 -14.48
C VAL A 78 -4.36 -0.87 -14.00
N TRP A 79 -3.52 -1.65 -13.35
CA TRP A 79 -3.87 -2.92 -12.74
C TRP A 79 -4.19 -2.68 -11.26
N LEU A 80 -5.34 -3.15 -10.79
CA LEU A 80 -5.84 -2.90 -9.44
C LEU A 80 -6.74 -4.07 -9.00
N ALA A 81 -6.99 -4.18 -7.69
CA ALA A 81 -7.83 -5.24 -7.15
C ALA A 81 -9.22 -5.25 -7.81
N ALA A 82 -9.71 -6.44 -8.15
CA ALA A 82 -11.02 -6.61 -8.79
C ALA A 82 -12.17 -6.03 -7.95
N GLY A 83 -12.07 -6.09 -6.61
CA GLY A 83 -13.06 -5.48 -5.71
C GLY A 83 -13.08 -3.96 -5.79
N LEU A 84 -11.93 -3.32 -5.95
CA LEU A 84 -11.84 -1.88 -6.16
C LEU A 84 -12.38 -1.48 -7.52
N ASP A 85 -12.04 -2.21 -8.59
CA ASP A 85 -12.58 -1.94 -9.93
C ASP A 85 -14.10 -2.03 -9.97
N ALA A 86 -14.67 -3.05 -9.32
CA ALA A 86 -16.12 -3.21 -9.21
C ALA A 86 -16.76 -2.03 -8.45
N ASP A 87 -16.16 -1.56 -7.36
CA ASP A 87 -16.63 -0.41 -6.59
C ASP A 87 -16.57 0.88 -7.42
N ILE A 88 -15.47 1.11 -8.17
CA ILE A 88 -15.34 2.24 -9.10
C ILE A 88 -16.44 2.22 -10.17
N LEU A 89 -16.68 1.05 -10.80
CA LEU A 89 -17.69 0.89 -11.84
C LEU A 89 -19.12 1.15 -11.32
N ALA A 90 -19.37 0.77 -10.08
CA ALA A 90 -20.65 0.99 -9.42
C ALA A 90 -20.84 2.42 -8.90
N GLY A 91 -19.84 3.29 -8.94
CA GLY A 91 -19.85 4.58 -8.26
C GLY A 91 -19.96 4.43 -6.75
N GLY A 92 -19.31 3.41 -6.21
CA GLY A 92 -19.43 2.98 -4.81
C GLY A 92 -18.80 3.97 -3.82
N ALA A 93 -19.23 3.86 -2.58
CA ALA A 93 -18.89 4.82 -1.52
C ALA A 93 -17.40 4.82 -1.18
N ARG A 94 -16.73 3.67 -1.23
CA ARG A 94 -15.30 3.56 -0.90
C ARG A 94 -14.45 4.26 -1.97
N ALA A 95 -14.68 3.95 -3.24
CA ALA A 95 -13.97 4.62 -4.33
C ALA A 95 -14.20 6.14 -4.32
N ALA A 96 -15.39 6.59 -3.96
CA ALA A 96 -15.69 8.01 -3.78
C ALA A 96 -14.94 8.62 -2.59
N ALA A 97 -14.87 7.91 -1.45
CA ALA A 97 -14.17 8.36 -0.25
C ALA A 97 -12.68 8.55 -0.50
N TYR A 98 -12.00 7.62 -1.14
CA TYR A 98 -10.58 7.73 -1.48
C TYR A 98 -10.27 8.99 -2.31
N LEU A 99 -11.12 9.33 -3.29
CA LEU A 99 -10.96 10.56 -4.07
C LEU A 99 -11.25 11.82 -3.25
N GLU A 100 -12.19 11.75 -2.30
CA GLU A 100 -12.51 12.88 -1.41
C GLU A 100 -11.36 13.15 -0.43
N GLU A 101 -10.74 12.11 0.11
CA GLU A 101 -9.54 12.23 0.95
C GLU A 101 -8.40 12.91 0.19
N ALA A 102 -8.17 12.52 -1.07
CA ALA A 102 -7.20 13.18 -1.94
C ALA A 102 -7.52 14.66 -2.15
N ARG A 103 -8.79 15.01 -2.40
CA ARG A 103 -9.23 16.43 -2.55
C ARG A 103 -9.02 17.21 -1.27
N ALA A 104 -9.36 16.62 -0.13
CA ALA A 104 -9.20 17.27 1.18
C ALA A 104 -7.71 17.54 1.47
N PHE A 105 -6.83 16.58 1.19
CA PHE A 105 -5.40 16.75 1.34
C PHE A 105 -4.86 17.83 0.42
N ASP A 106 -5.15 17.77 -0.88
CA ASP A 106 -4.68 18.74 -1.86
C ASP A 106 -5.15 20.16 -1.52
N SER A 107 -6.42 20.30 -1.10
CA SER A 107 -6.97 21.58 -0.66
C SER A 107 -6.26 22.12 0.59
N ARG A 108 -6.00 21.26 1.58
CA ARG A 108 -5.34 21.66 2.83
C ARG A 108 -3.89 22.09 2.61
N TRP A 109 -3.18 21.43 1.69
CA TRP A 109 -1.75 21.64 1.49
C TRP A 109 -1.40 22.37 0.19
N TYR A 110 -2.42 22.88 -0.52
CA TYR A 110 -2.27 23.60 -1.79
C TYR A 110 -1.50 22.80 -2.85
N VAL A 111 -1.73 21.50 -2.92
CA VAL A 111 -1.10 20.64 -3.92
C VAL A 111 -1.82 20.81 -5.26
N PRO A 112 -1.13 21.27 -6.33
CA PRO A 112 -1.76 21.45 -7.64
C PRO A 112 -2.02 20.07 -8.28
N ARG A 113 -3.26 19.87 -8.76
CA ARG A 113 -3.64 18.66 -9.51
C ARG A 113 -4.44 19.05 -10.75
N PRO A 114 -3.74 19.42 -11.83
CA PRO A 114 -4.38 19.94 -13.04
C PRO A 114 -5.30 18.92 -13.71
N ASP A 115 -5.00 17.62 -13.61
CA ASP A 115 -5.81 16.53 -14.18
C ASP A 115 -7.01 16.16 -13.28
N GLY A 116 -7.16 16.82 -12.13
CA GLY A 116 -8.22 16.56 -11.17
C GLY A 116 -8.03 15.24 -10.41
N HIS A 117 -9.10 14.86 -9.69
CA HIS A 117 -9.14 13.65 -8.89
C HIS A 117 -10.11 12.66 -9.55
N ALA A 118 -9.55 11.69 -10.27
CA ALA A 118 -10.33 10.69 -10.99
C ALA A 118 -9.62 9.34 -10.97
N TRP A 119 -10.39 8.27 -11.04
CA TRP A 119 -9.85 6.94 -11.27
C TRP A 119 -9.38 6.80 -12.72
N PRO A 120 -8.38 5.95 -13.00
CA PRO A 120 -7.91 5.72 -14.36
C PRO A 120 -9.02 5.19 -15.26
N ALA A 121 -9.05 5.65 -16.51
CA ALA A 121 -10.06 5.23 -17.48
C ALA A 121 -9.82 3.80 -17.99
N VAL A 122 -8.54 3.40 -18.15
CA VAL A 122 -8.16 2.06 -18.62
C VAL A 122 -7.71 1.24 -17.42
N ARG A 123 -8.56 0.32 -16.97
CA ARG A 123 -8.31 -0.52 -15.80
C ARG A 123 -8.28 -1.99 -16.16
N ARG A 124 -7.47 -2.75 -15.43
CA ARG A 124 -7.35 -4.21 -15.52
C ARG A 124 -7.48 -4.82 -14.13
N PRO A 125 -8.61 -5.46 -13.80
CA PRO A 125 -8.83 -6.04 -12.48
C PRO A 125 -7.91 -7.23 -12.22
N LEU A 126 -7.37 -7.29 -11.00
CA LEU A 126 -6.52 -8.37 -10.48
C LEU A 126 -7.23 -9.11 -9.35
N ALA A 127 -7.03 -10.41 -9.30
CA ALA A 127 -7.41 -11.24 -8.17
C ALA A 127 -6.14 -11.81 -7.49
N GLY A 128 -6.22 -12.07 -6.19
CA GLY A 128 -5.17 -12.83 -5.49
C GLY A 128 -4.97 -14.20 -6.13
N GLY A 129 -3.72 -14.64 -6.23
CA GLY A 129 -3.34 -15.87 -6.94
C GLY A 129 -3.15 -15.71 -8.45
N ALA A 130 -3.40 -14.53 -9.03
CA ALA A 130 -3.10 -14.25 -10.42
C ALA A 130 -1.59 -14.11 -10.66
N THR A 131 -1.18 -14.26 -11.92
CA THR A 131 0.17 -13.92 -12.38
C THR A 131 0.05 -12.91 -13.52
N ILE A 132 0.87 -11.85 -13.48
CA ILE A 132 0.97 -10.89 -14.57
C ILE A 132 2.22 -11.26 -15.39
N ASP A 133 2.03 -11.77 -16.59
CA ASP A 133 3.13 -12.20 -17.47
C ASP A 133 3.50 -11.16 -18.54
N ASP A 134 2.65 -10.16 -18.73
CA ASP A 134 2.76 -9.16 -19.80
C ASP A 134 3.94 -8.18 -19.63
N LEU A 135 4.65 -8.23 -18.50
CA LEU A 135 5.70 -7.28 -18.16
C LEU A 135 7.12 -7.75 -18.52
N GLY A 136 7.25 -8.89 -19.21
CA GLY A 136 8.55 -9.51 -19.50
C GLY A 136 9.20 -10.19 -18.30
N VAL A 137 8.50 -10.23 -17.17
CA VAL A 137 8.79 -10.97 -15.95
C VAL A 137 7.46 -11.37 -15.31
N ALA A 138 7.41 -12.58 -14.76
CA ALA A 138 6.23 -13.01 -14.00
C ALA A 138 6.13 -12.23 -12.67
N VAL A 139 4.97 -11.65 -12.41
CA VAL A 139 4.63 -10.99 -11.16
C VAL A 139 3.49 -11.77 -10.51
N GLU A 140 3.76 -12.42 -9.40
CA GLU A 140 2.73 -13.11 -8.62
C GLU A 140 1.92 -12.08 -7.80
N VAL A 141 0.61 -12.23 -7.79
CA VAL A 141 -0.31 -11.35 -7.06
C VAL A 141 -0.82 -12.06 -5.82
N LEU A 142 -0.61 -11.48 -4.65
CA LEU A 142 -1.15 -11.94 -3.38
C LEU A 142 -2.36 -11.08 -3.00
N ALA A 143 -3.40 -11.67 -2.38
CA ALA A 143 -4.42 -10.89 -1.71
C ALA A 143 -3.94 -10.59 -0.28
N LEU A 144 -3.88 -9.32 0.09
CA LEU A 144 -3.43 -8.84 1.39
C LEU A 144 -4.47 -7.87 2.01
N PRO A 145 -5.68 -8.35 2.32
CA PRO A 145 -6.68 -7.51 2.97
C PRO A 145 -6.32 -7.22 4.44
N GLY A 146 -6.97 -6.22 5.03
CA GLY A 146 -6.88 -5.91 6.46
C GLY A 146 -6.48 -4.47 6.74
N HIS A 147 -5.48 -3.93 6.05
CA HIS A 147 -5.25 -2.49 5.96
C HIS A 147 -6.35 -1.82 5.11
N SER A 148 -6.62 -2.39 3.97
CA SER A 148 -7.78 -2.10 3.13
C SER A 148 -8.36 -3.42 2.59
N PRO A 149 -9.64 -3.47 2.19
CA PRO A 149 -10.23 -4.71 1.67
C PRO A 149 -9.76 -5.07 0.26
N ASP A 150 -9.13 -4.14 -0.43
CA ASP A 150 -8.59 -4.25 -1.78
C ASP A 150 -7.07 -4.42 -1.82
N GLY A 151 -6.43 -4.68 -0.67
CA GLY A 151 -5.00 -4.86 -0.56
C GLY A 151 -4.43 -5.97 -1.42
N LEU A 152 -3.38 -5.67 -2.17
CA LEU A 152 -2.59 -6.61 -2.98
C LEU A 152 -1.12 -6.57 -2.60
N GLY A 153 -0.47 -7.72 -2.65
CA GLY A 153 0.98 -7.85 -2.66
C GLY A 153 1.47 -8.31 -4.02
N LEU A 154 2.64 -7.86 -4.43
CA LEU A 154 3.23 -8.19 -5.72
C LEU A 154 4.62 -8.79 -5.51
N VAL A 155 4.80 -10.06 -5.87
CA VAL A 155 6.10 -10.74 -5.79
C VAL A 155 6.74 -10.78 -7.15
N VAL A 156 7.90 -10.17 -7.28
CA VAL A 156 8.67 -10.13 -8.52
C VAL A 156 10.15 -10.37 -8.23
N ALA A 157 10.74 -11.37 -8.87
CA ALA A 157 12.16 -11.71 -8.77
C ALA A 157 12.67 -11.79 -7.30
N GLY A 158 11.84 -12.28 -6.37
CA GLY A 158 12.17 -12.42 -4.95
C GLY A 158 12.01 -11.14 -4.12
N THR A 159 11.48 -10.06 -4.71
CA THR A 159 11.07 -8.84 -4.00
C THR A 159 9.55 -8.87 -3.82
N LEU A 160 9.07 -8.59 -2.61
CA LEU A 160 7.66 -8.40 -2.30
C LEU A 160 7.38 -6.90 -2.12
N CYS A 161 6.46 -6.34 -2.91
CA CYS A 161 5.81 -5.06 -2.63
C CYS A 161 4.49 -5.38 -1.92
N CYS A 162 4.34 -4.98 -0.65
CA CYS A 162 3.23 -5.44 0.20
C CYS A 162 2.21 -4.35 0.55
N GLY A 163 2.23 -3.19 -0.14
CA GLY A 163 1.40 -2.06 0.26
C GLY A 163 1.67 -1.69 1.72
N ASP A 164 0.66 -1.23 2.42
CA ASP A 164 0.79 -0.71 3.78
C ASP A 164 0.81 -1.80 4.87
N HIS A 165 1.48 -2.87 4.54
CA HIS A 165 1.86 -3.89 5.50
C HIS A 165 3.37 -3.82 5.77
N LEU A 166 3.79 -4.21 6.97
CA LEU A 166 5.19 -4.33 7.37
C LEU A 166 5.96 -2.99 7.29
N SER A 167 5.31 -1.85 7.42
CA SER A 167 5.99 -0.55 7.47
C SER A 167 6.87 -0.43 8.70
N ALA A 168 8.11 0.06 8.51
CA ALA A 168 9.03 0.34 9.63
C ALA A 168 8.76 1.71 10.29
N CYS A 169 8.01 2.59 9.64
CA CYS A 169 7.83 3.98 10.08
C CYS A 169 6.43 4.29 10.63
N GLU A 170 5.54 3.31 10.70
CA GLU A 170 4.18 3.48 11.23
C GLU A 170 3.66 2.21 11.92
N ILE A 171 2.64 2.35 12.76
CA ILE A 171 1.89 1.19 13.29
C ILE A 171 0.97 0.63 12.21
N PRO A 172 0.44 -0.61 12.34
CA PRO A 172 -0.61 -1.09 11.42
C PRO A 172 -1.80 -0.13 11.40
N PHE A 173 -2.25 0.27 10.21
CA PHE A 173 -3.52 0.94 10.00
C PHE A 173 -4.55 -0.09 9.61
N VAL A 174 -5.61 -0.22 10.40
CA VAL A 174 -6.51 -1.38 10.34
C VAL A 174 -7.87 -0.96 9.80
N ASP A 175 -8.33 -1.64 8.75
CA ASP A 175 -9.75 -1.63 8.37
C ASP A 175 -10.48 -2.84 8.97
N ASP A 176 -9.82 -4.01 8.99
CA ASP A 176 -10.34 -5.25 9.59
C ASP A 176 -9.21 -6.01 10.31
N VAL A 177 -9.33 -6.18 11.64
CA VAL A 177 -8.30 -6.82 12.49
C VAL A 177 -8.09 -8.28 12.13
N GLU A 178 -9.16 -9.04 11.88
CA GLU A 178 -9.05 -10.47 11.58
C GLU A 178 -8.45 -10.70 10.20
N ALA A 179 -8.86 -9.92 9.21
CA ALA A 179 -8.28 -9.97 7.88
C ALA A 179 -6.79 -9.57 7.90
N TYR A 180 -6.42 -8.55 8.70
CA TYR A 180 -5.02 -8.14 8.84
C TYR A 180 -4.17 -9.25 9.46
N LEU A 181 -4.62 -9.88 10.55
CA LEU A 181 -3.93 -11.01 11.17
C LEU A 181 -3.77 -12.20 10.22
N ALA A 182 -4.79 -12.50 9.40
CA ALA A 182 -4.71 -13.55 8.39
C ALA A 182 -3.70 -13.20 7.29
N THR A 183 -3.63 -11.94 6.89
CA THR A 183 -2.63 -11.42 5.95
C THR A 183 -1.21 -11.56 6.53
N LEU A 184 -0.99 -11.18 7.79
CA LEU A 184 0.32 -11.36 8.44
C LEU A 184 0.73 -12.83 8.52
N ALA A 185 -0.21 -13.75 8.76
CA ALA A 185 0.08 -15.19 8.72
C ALA A 185 0.50 -15.66 7.32
N THR A 186 -0.16 -15.15 6.27
CA THR A 186 0.21 -15.41 4.87
C THR A 186 1.61 -14.87 4.56
N LEU A 187 1.90 -13.63 4.95
CA LEU A 187 3.21 -13.00 4.74
C LEU A 187 4.32 -13.76 5.49
N ARG A 188 4.07 -14.19 6.73
CA ARG A 188 5.02 -14.99 7.53
C ARG A 188 5.46 -16.25 6.79
N ALA A 189 4.53 -16.95 6.16
CA ALA A 189 4.84 -18.17 5.41
C ALA A 189 5.69 -17.90 4.16
N ARG A 190 5.59 -16.69 3.59
CA ARG A 190 6.27 -16.32 2.34
C ARG A 190 7.66 -15.68 2.58
N LEU A 191 7.88 -15.02 3.72
CA LEU A 191 9.11 -14.23 3.96
C LEU A 191 10.40 -15.05 3.78
N ALA A 192 10.38 -16.34 4.11
CA ALA A 192 11.57 -17.21 3.96
C ALA A 192 12.01 -17.42 2.50
N GLU A 193 11.11 -17.19 1.54
CA GLU A 193 11.36 -17.36 0.10
C GLU A 193 11.80 -16.04 -0.57
N LEU A 194 11.72 -14.93 0.17
CA LEU A 194 11.95 -13.60 -0.36
C LEU A 194 13.37 -13.11 -0.04
N ARG A 195 13.91 -12.30 -0.93
CA ARG A 195 15.19 -11.61 -0.74
C ARG A 195 15.01 -10.30 0.01
N GLU A 196 13.93 -9.60 -0.28
CA GLU A 196 13.61 -8.30 0.29
C GLU A 196 12.10 -8.03 0.26
N VAL A 197 11.68 -7.10 1.11
CA VAL A 197 10.32 -6.58 1.17
C VAL A 197 10.36 -5.07 0.98
N VAL A 198 9.46 -4.54 0.17
CA VAL A 198 9.23 -3.11 -0.02
C VAL A 198 7.82 -2.82 0.49
N PRO A 199 7.69 -2.23 1.69
CA PRO A 199 6.39 -1.76 2.18
C PRO A 199 5.93 -0.53 1.40
N GLY A 200 4.64 -0.18 1.53
CA GLY A 200 4.10 1.06 0.97
C GLY A 200 4.77 2.29 1.53
N HIS A 201 5.13 2.27 2.81
CA HIS A 201 5.83 3.35 3.51
C HIS A 201 7.11 2.88 4.19
N GLY A 202 8.15 3.68 4.09
CA GLY A 202 9.41 3.47 4.79
C GLY A 202 10.49 2.74 3.98
N PRO A 203 11.57 2.29 4.61
CA PRO A 203 12.71 1.70 3.92
C PRO A 203 12.44 0.29 3.39
N ARG A 204 13.22 -0.12 2.41
CA ARG A 204 13.34 -1.54 2.00
C ARG A 204 13.82 -2.38 3.18
N LEU A 205 13.29 -3.58 3.32
CA LEU A 205 13.56 -4.48 4.43
C LEU A 205 14.21 -5.77 3.95
N THR A 206 15.14 -6.27 4.72
CA THR A 206 15.55 -7.67 4.63
C THR A 206 14.43 -8.59 5.17
N ALA A 207 14.45 -9.87 4.83
CA ALA A 207 13.50 -10.83 5.38
C ALA A 207 13.51 -10.86 6.93
N ALA A 208 14.67 -10.69 7.54
CA ALA A 208 14.81 -10.67 9.02
C ALA A 208 14.15 -9.43 9.64
N GLU A 209 14.36 -8.23 9.06
CA GLU A 209 13.70 -7.02 9.49
C GLU A 209 12.19 -7.10 9.32
N ALA A 210 11.72 -7.62 8.18
CA ALA A 210 10.30 -7.85 7.92
C ALA A 210 9.67 -8.81 8.93
N HIS A 211 10.37 -9.88 9.32
CA HIS A 211 9.92 -10.80 10.39
C HIS A 211 9.79 -10.10 11.74
N ALA A 212 10.77 -9.27 12.12
CA ALA A 212 10.73 -8.54 13.39
C ALA A 212 9.55 -7.55 13.45
N ILE A 213 9.29 -6.84 12.34
CA ILE A 213 8.14 -5.93 12.22
C ILE A 213 6.84 -6.72 12.31
N LEU A 214 6.72 -7.82 11.58
CA LEU A 214 5.56 -8.69 11.56
C LEU A 214 5.23 -9.23 12.97
N ASP A 215 6.23 -9.62 13.74
CA ASP A 215 6.04 -10.10 15.13
C ASP A 215 5.47 -8.99 16.03
N GLY A 216 5.96 -7.76 15.86
CA GLY A 216 5.44 -6.59 16.57
C GLY A 216 3.99 -6.26 16.17
N ASP A 217 3.68 -6.35 14.89
CA ASP A 217 2.33 -6.11 14.36
C ASP A 217 1.32 -7.14 14.86
N VAL A 218 1.70 -8.42 14.83
CA VAL A 218 0.86 -9.51 15.38
C VAL A 218 0.59 -9.26 16.86
N ALA A 219 1.62 -8.98 17.65
CA ALA A 219 1.46 -8.74 19.09
C ALA A 219 0.52 -7.54 19.37
N TYR A 220 0.67 -6.43 18.62
CA TYR A 220 -0.19 -5.26 18.73
C TYR A 220 -1.65 -5.57 18.38
N LEU A 221 -1.89 -6.25 17.25
CA LEU A 221 -3.24 -6.57 16.77
C LEU A 221 -3.94 -7.59 17.66
N GLU A 222 -3.21 -8.58 18.18
CA GLU A 222 -3.77 -9.55 19.13
C GLU A 222 -4.15 -8.89 20.47
N ALA A 223 -3.33 -7.96 20.97
CA ALA A 223 -3.67 -7.17 22.15
C ALA A 223 -4.93 -6.33 21.92
N LEU A 224 -5.03 -5.68 20.75
CA LEU A 224 -6.19 -4.89 20.36
C LEU A 224 -7.46 -5.75 20.27
N ARG A 225 -7.38 -6.90 19.60
CA ARG A 225 -8.47 -7.88 19.50
C ARG A 225 -8.94 -8.36 20.88
N ALA A 226 -7.98 -8.67 21.76
CA ALA A 226 -8.30 -9.11 23.12
C ALA A 226 -8.99 -8.02 23.96
N CYS A 227 -8.59 -6.76 23.82
CA CYS A 227 -9.28 -5.62 24.47
C CYS A 227 -10.69 -5.44 23.90
N ALA A 228 -10.84 -5.51 22.57
CA ALA A 228 -12.12 -5.42 21.89
C ALA A 228 -13.12 -6.50 22.37
N ALA A 229 -12.66 -7.74 22.48
CA ALA A 229 -13.48 -8.86 22.96
C ALA A 229 -14.02 -8.66 24.41
N ARG A 230 -13.34 -7.84 25.22
CA ARG A 230 -13.76 -7.50 26.60
C ARG A 230 -14.47 -6.15 26.68
N GLY A 231 -14.53 -5.37 25.60
CA GLY A 231 -15.02 -4.00 25.61
C GLY A 231 -14.14 -3.04 26.43
N ASP A 232 -12.87 -3.36 26.63
CA ASP A 232 -11.94 -2.64 27.50
C ASP A 232 -11.23 -1.51 26.74
N VAL A 233 -11.90 -0.37 26.66
CA VAL A 233 -11.41 0.82 25.95
C VAL A 233 -10.14 1.38 26.59
N GLU A 234 -10.06 1.38 27.93
CA GLU A 234 -8.90 1.94 28.64
C GLU A 234 -7.65 1.12 28.37
N ALA A 235 -7.74 -0.19 28.51
CA ALA A 235 -6.64 -1.10 28.19
C ALA A 235 -6.24 -1.02 26.70
N ALA A 236 -7.21 -0.88 25.80
CA ALA A 236 -6.93 -0.73 24.37
C ALA A 236 -6.12 0.53 24.07
N LEU A 237 -6.52 1.66 24.63
CA LEU A 237 -5.80 2.94 24.44
C LEU A 237 -4.41 2.95 25.10
N ALA A 238 -4.15 2.03 26.05
CA ALA A 238 -2.88 1.87 26.73
C ALA A 238 -1.96 0.82 26.08
N ILE A 239 -2.36 0.16 24.97
CA ILE A 239 -1.52 -0.82 24.28
C ILE A 239 -0.22 -0.14 23.83
N PRO A 240 0.95 -0.69 24.17
CA PRO A 240 2.22 -0.20 23.64
C PRO A 240 2.29 -0.36 22.13
N TRP A 241 2.72 0.69 21.46
CA TRP A 241 2.90 0.62 20.01
C TRP A 241 4.22 -0.10 19.67
N PRO A 242 4.24 -0.93 18.65
CA PRO A 242 5.44 -1.67 18.28
C PRO A 242 6.56 -0.75 17.80
N ARG A 243 6.22 0.45 17.31
CA ARG A 243 7.13 1.47 16.77
C ARG A 243 6.42 2.81 16.55
N ALA A 244 7.12 3.78 15.99
CA ALA A 244 6.56 5.07 15.54
C ALA A 244 5.92 5.93 16.65
N ALA A 245 6.32 5.74 17.91
CA ALA A 245 5.75 6.48 19.05
C ALA A 245 5.92 8.00 18.95
N ASP A 246 6.97 8.45 18.26
CA ASP A 246 7.30 9.87 18.08
C ASP A 246 6.79 10.44 16.75
N VAL A 247 6.08 9.63 15.94
CA VAL A 247 5.54 10.06 14.64
C VAL A 247 4.22 10.77 14.84
N VAL A 248 4.11 11.98 14.27
CA VAL A 248 2.90 12.81 14.35
C VAL A 248 1.74 12.08 13.66
N GLY A 249 0.58 12.04 14.30
CA GLY A 249 -0.62 11.39 13.78
C GLY A 249 -0.81 9.94 14.24
N MET A 250 0.23 9.26 14.74
CA MET A 250 0.12 7.84 15.13
C MET A 250 -0.86 7.60 16.29
N ARG A 251 -1.04 8.60 17.18
CA ARG A 251 -2.05 8.51 18.25
C ARG A 251 -3.47 8.45 17.68
N GLU A 252 -3.75 9.29 16.72
CA GLU A 252 -5.04 9.34 16.02
C GLU A 252 -5.31 8.03 15.31
N HIS A 253 -4.32 7.48 14.60
CA HIS A 253 -4.42 6.17 13.95
C HIS A 253 -4.61 5.02 14.94
N HIS A 254 -3.93 5.05 16.10
CA HIS A 254 -4.18 4.05 17.15
C HIS A 254 -5.62 4.14 17.68
N VAL A 255 -6.14 5.34 17.89
CA VAL A 255 -7.54 5.54 18.28
C VAL A 255 -8.51 5.02 17.21
N ASP A 256 -8.22 5.24 15.94
CA ASP A 256 -9.02 4.72 14.84
C ASP A 256 -8.95 3.19 14.74
N ASN A 257 -7.81 2.60 14.97
CA ASN A 257 -7.66 1.15 15.10
C ASN A 257 -8.53 0.58 16.21
N CYS A 258 -8.62 1.26 17.37
CA CYS A 258 -9.51 0.86 18.46
C CYS A 258 -10.99 0.90 18.03
N ARG A 259 -11.41 1.93 17.30
CA ARG A 259 -12.77 2.03 16.75
C ARG A 259 -13.06 0.95 15.73
N LYS A 260 -12.13 0.69 14.81
CA LYS A 260 -12.24 -0.37 13.79
C LYS A 260 -12.28 -1.76 14.41
N ALA A 261 -11.64 -1.95 15.56
CA ALA A 261 -11.76 -3.18 16.35
C ALA A 261 -13.11 -3.31 17.09
N GLY A 262 -14.02 -2.33 16.97
CA GLY A 262 -15.37 -2.35 17.58
C GLY A 262 -15.47 -1.71 18.95
N LEU A 263 -14.44 -0.99 19.41
CA LEU A 263 -14.45 -0.30 20.69
C LEU A 263 -15.12 1.09 20.59
N ALA A 264 -15.97 1.42 21.58
CA ALA A 264 -16.67 2.71 21.66
C ALA A 264 -15.75 3.83 22.18
N VAL A 265 -14.69 4.16 21.43
CA VAL A 265 -13.78 5.24 21.79
C VAL A 265 -14.43 6.59 21.48
N PRO A 266 -14.58 7.51 22.46
CA PRO A 266 -15.15 8.82 22.24
C PRO A 266 -14.41 9.61 21.15
N ALA A 267 -15.14 10.49 20.44
CA ALA A 267 -14.49 11.47 19.57
C ALA A 267 -13.61 12.40 20.42
N PRO A 268 -12.48 12.87 19.88
CA PRO A 268 -11.71 13.92 20.57
C PRO A 268 -12.59 15.16 20.77
N ALA A 269 -12.47 15.77 21.95
CA ALA A 269 -13.23 16.95 22.34
C ALA A 269 -12.85 18.17 21.51
#